data_ab2f58f052ffcef40f43546555631c17
#
_entry.id   ab2f58f052ffcef40f43546555631c17
#
_cell.length_a   1.000
_cell.length_b   1.000
_cell.length_c   1.000
_cell.angle_alpha   90.00
_cell.angle_beta   90.00
_cell.angle_gamma   90.00
#
_symmetry.space_group_name_H-M   'P 1'
#
loop_
_entity.id
_entity.type
_entity.pdbx_description
1 polymer ?
#
loop_
_entity_poly.entity_id
_entity_poly.type
_entity_poly.pdbx_seq_one_letter_code
_entity_poly.pdbx_strand_id
1 'polypeptide(L)'
;GMKGTDIDELYYGMCIQSEAALLYNVIARQALLKAGLPNDLVSLTVDRACCSSLVCVQLGYRSILVDEAQTCMAVGAENMSNTPVVVNGHRWGLGLTPLTMVDHLNPIMYVGFNSLAKDAGEGAAGYGIGREMLDMWAVGSQQKYQAAEKAGKFKDELVPVEVPQKRGPPVVFSKDDFPKPDTTLEGLAKLKTIYGSPSVTAGNSPGLDAGASAII
;
A
#
# COMPACT_ATOMS: atom_id res chain seq x y z
N GLY A 1 -1.78 -27.96 10.15
CA GLY A 1 -1.88 -26.52 9.92
C GLY A 1 -3.18 -25.98 10.45
N MET A 2 -3.26 -24.69 10.67
CA MET A 2 -4.46 -23.99 11.13
C MET A 2 -5.56 -24.05 10.06
N LYS A 3 -6.81 -24.15 10.48
CA LYS A 3 -7.97 -24.13 9.60
C LYS A 3 -8.66 -22.77 9.68
N GLY A 4 -9.43 -22.39 8.68
CA GLY A 4 -10.22 -21.15 8.72
C GLY A 4 -11.21 -21.09 9.88
N THR A 5 -11.68 -22.24 10.37
CA THR A 5 -12.54 -22.36 11.55
C THR A 5 -11.84 -22.12 12.90
N ASP A 6 -10.51 -22.01 12.89
CA ASP A 6 -9.73 -21.76 14.11
C ASP A 6 -9.52 -20.25 14.33
N ILE A 7 -10.06 -19.39 13.45
CA ILE A 7 -9.97 -17.93 13.50
C ILE A 7 -11.29 -17.40 14.07
N ASP A 8 -11.21 -16.56 15.08
CA ASP A 8 -12.38 -15.95 15.74
C ASP A 8 -12.74 -14.59 15.12
N GLU A 9 -11.73 -13.80 14.74
CA GLU A 9 -11.93 -12.46 14.22
C GLU A 9 -10.94 -12.12 13.09
N LEU A 10 -11.42 -11.36 12.10
CA LEU A 10 -10.63 -10.84 11.00
C LEU A 10 -10.68 -9.32 10.95
N TYR A 11 -9.51 -8.69 11.03
CA TYR A 11 -9.30 -7.25 10.87
C TYR A 11 -8.59 -6.98 9.56
N TYR A 12 -9.18 -6.12 8.72
CA TYR A 12 -8.66 -5.83 7.38
C TYR A 12 -8.39 -4.34 7.21
N GLY A 13 -7.13 -3.98 7.09
CA GLY A 13 -6.66 -2.62 6.89
C GLY A 13 -6.51 -2.27 5.41
N MET A 14 -7.10 -1.15 5.01
CA MET A 14 -7.00 -0.60 3.67
C MET A 14 -7.19 0.91 3.71
N CYS A 15 -6.29 1.65 3.06
CA CYS A 15 -6.30 3.11 3.03
C CYS A 15 -7.32 3.64 2.00
N ILE A 16 -7.31 3.09 0.78
CA ILE A 16 -8.18 3.51 -0.31
C ILE A 16 -9.16 2.40 -0.67
N GLN A 17 -10.25 2.30 0.08
CA GLN A 17 -11.23 1.22 -0.09
C GLN A 17 -11.86 1.16 -1.48
N SER A 18 -11.91 2.28 -2.21
CA SER A 18 -12.42 2.34 -3.57
C SER A 18 -11.58 1.59 -4.61
N GLU A 19 -10.35 1.20 -4.27
CA GLU A 19 -9.48 0.35 -5.11
C GLU A 19 -9.98 -1.09 -5.20
N ALA A 20 -10.69 -1.55 -4.17
CA ALA A 20 -11.26 -2.88 -4.16
C ALA A 20 -12.35 -2.96 -5.21
N ALA A 21 -12.00 -3.63 -6.30
CA ALA A 21 -12.78 -3.92 -7.48
C ALA A 21 -14.24 -3.44 -7.44
N LEU A 22 -14.51 -2.34 -8.12
CA LEU A 22 -15.86 -1.92 -8.48
C LEU A 22 -16.85 -1.91 -7.30
N LEU A 23 -16.63 -1.01 -6.30
CA LEU A 23 -17.69 -0.60 -5.39
C LEU A 23 -17.94 -1.53 -4.17
N TYR A 24 -17.00 -2.34 -3.75
CA TYR A 24 -17.20 -3.14 -2.55
C TYR A 24 -17.03 -2.29 -1.29
N ASN A 25 -18.14 -2.06 -0.60
CA ASN A 25 -18.12 -1.69 0.81
C ASN A 25 -17.79 -2.93 1.66
N VAL A 26 -17.38 -2.72 2.90
CA VAL A 26 -17.08 -3.80 3.87
C VAL A 26 -16.06 -4.83 3.35
N ILE A 27 -14.91 -4.33 2.91
CA ILE A 27 -13.88 -5.11 2.22
C ILE A 27 -13.46 -6.35 3.02
N ALA A 28 -13.32 -6.22 4.34
CA ALA A 28 -13.02 -7.35 5.23
C ALA A 28 -13.97 -8.51 4.98
N ARG A 29 -15.28 -8.23 4.94
CA ARG A 29 -16.31 -9.24 4.71
C ARG A 29 -16.21 -9.87 3.33
N GLN A 30 -15.98 -9.06 2.32
CA GLN A 30 -15.85 -9.54 0.93
C GLN A 30 -14.60 -10.42 0.76
N ALA A 31 -13.47 -10.01 1.32
CA ALA A 31 -12.22 -10.77 1.29
C ALA A 31 -12.36 -12.11 2.00
N LEU A 32 -12.95 -12.11 3.21
CA LEU A 32 -13.24 -13.29 4.00
C LEU A 32 -14.06 -14.33 3.21
N LEU A 33 -15.18 -13.91 2.60
CA LEU A 33 -16.04 -14.80 1.84
C LEU A 33 -15.35 -15.34 0.57
N LYS A 34 -14.57 -14.50 -0.13
CA LYS A 34 -13.78 -14.93 -1.29
C LYS A 34 -12.67 -15.91 -0.92
N ALA A 35 -12.08 -15.76 0.26
CA ALA A 35 -11.07 -16.68 0.77
C ALA A 35 -11.65 -18.03 1.24
N GLY A 36 -12.98 -18.17 1.27
CA GLY A 36 -13.65 -19.38 1.75
C GLY A 36 -13.59 -19.56 3.26
N LEU A 37 -13.35 -18.48 4.01
CA LEU A 37 -13.42 -18.50 5.46
C LEU A 37 -14.88 -18.62 5.92
N PRO A 38 -15.15 -19.07 7.17
CA PRO A 38 -16.50 -19.23 7.68
C PRO A 38 -17.33 -17.94 7.57
N ASN A 39 -18.60 -18.08 7.22
CA ASN A 39 -19.49 -16.93 7.03
C ASN A 39 -19.99 -16.30 8.32
N ASP A 40 -19.82 -16.97 9.45
CA ASP A 40 -20.10 -16.49 10.80
C ASP A 40 -18.91 -15.78 11.45
N LEU A 41 -17.74 -15.83 10.81
CA LEU A 41 -16.54 -15.13 11.27
C LEU A 41 -16.78 -13.60 11.32
N VAL A 42 -16.51 -13.02 12.47
CA VAL A 42 -16.57 -11.56 12.67
C VAL A 42 -15.48 -10.87 11.86
N SER A 43 -15.82 -9.77 11.19
CA SER A 43 -14.84 -9.04 10.38
C SER A 43 -15.04 -7.54 10.44
N LEU A 44 -13.94 -6.80 10.48
CA LEU A 44 -13.93 -5.34 10.54
C LEU A 44 -12.96 -4.76 9.49
N THR A 45 -13.46 -3.82 8.69
CA THR A 45 -12.60 -3.02 7.81
C THR A 45 -12.11 -1.79 8.57
N VAL A 46 -10.81 -1.56 8.53
CA VAL A 46 -10.12 -0.49 9.26
C VAL A 46 -9.46 0.45 8.26
N ASP A 47 -9.73 1.74 8.42
CA ASP A 47 -9.01 2.79 7.72
C ASP A 47 -8.34 3.72 8.75
N ARG A 48 -7.03 3.78 8.68
CA ARG A 48 -6.18 4.75 9.35
C ARG A 48 -5.01 5.12 8.44
N ALA A 49 -5.33 5.37 7.18
CA ALA A 49 -4.35 5.61 6.11
C ALA A 49 -3.26 4.51 6.10
N CYS A 50 -2.00 4.84 5.88
CA CYS A 50 -0.89 3.89 5.81
C CYS A 50 -0.71 3.01 7.06
N CYS A 51 -1.27 3.40 8.21
CA CYS A 51 -1.18 2.67 9.47
C CYS A 51 -2.33 1.66 9.68
N SER A 52 -3.22 1.47 8.70
CA SER A 52 -4.43 0.65 8.85
C SER A 52 -4.12 -0.78 9.28
N SER A 53 -3.16 -1.44 8.63
CA SER A 53 -2.79 -2.82 8.95
C SER A 53 -2.15 -2.97 10.35
N LEU A 54 -1.37 -1.98 10.78
CA LEU A 54 -0.82 -1.97 12.14
C LEU A 54 -1.93 -1.84 13.19
N VAL A 55 -2.97 -1.05 12.90
CA VAL A 55 -4.16 -0.96 13.77
C VAL A 55 -4.91 -2.29 13.81
N CYS A 56 -4.98 -3.03 12.71
CA CYS A 56 -5.58 -4.37 12.70
C CYS A 56 -4.87 -5.32 13.67
N VAL A 57 -3.54 -5.33 13.67
CA VAL A 57 -2.74 -6.10 14.64
C VAL A 57 -3.04 -5.67 16.08
N GLN A 58 -3.13 -4.35 16.31
CA GLN A 58 -3.43 -3.80 17.63
C GLN A 58 -4.83 -4.18 18.10
N LEU A 59 -5.82 -4.20 17.21
CA LEU A 59 -7.19 -4.62 17.54
C LEU A 59 -7.23 -6.10 17.91
N GLY A 60 -6.65 -6.98 17.08
CA GLY A 60 -6.57 -8.40 17.39
C GLY A 60 -5.87 -8.69 18.72
N TYR A 61 -4.75 -8.00 18.98
CA TYR A 61 -4.09 -8.10 20.28
C TYR A 61 -5.00 -7.70 21.45
N ARG A 62 -5.80 -6.64 21.28
CA ARG A 62 -6.74 -6.20 22.32
C ARG A 62 -7.88 -7.20 22.55
N SER A 63 -8.48 -7.75 21.48
CA SER A 63 -9.52 -8.77 21.58
C SER A 63 -9.04 -10.00 22.37
N ILE A 64 -7.79 -10.43 22.11
CA ILE A 64 -7.17 -11.52 22.85
C ILE A 64 -6.96 -11.17 24.34
N LEU A 65 -6.50 -9.94 24.63
CA LEU A 65 -6.27 -9.50 26.01
C LEU A 65 -7.53 -9.45 26.88
N VAL A 66 -8.68 -9.20 26.26
CA VAL A 66 -9.98 -9.12 26.98
C VAL A 66 -10.83 -10.38 26.85
N ASP A 67 -10.23 -11.46 26.38
CA ASP A 67 -10.90 -12.78 26.19
C ASP A 67 -12.10 -12.76 25.22
N GLU A 68 -12.19 -11.82 24.30
CA GLU A 68 -13.19 -11.79 23.23
C GLU A 68 -12.85 -12.73 22.09
N ALA A 69 -11.57 -12.97 21.86
CA ALA A 69 -11.03 -13.87 20.84
C ALA A 69 -9.80 -14.60 21.34
N GLN A 70 -9.50 -15.75 20.78
CA GLN A 70 -8.27 -16.50 21.02
C GLN A 70 -7.33 -16.44 19.83
N THR A 71 -7.87 -16.34 18.62
CA THR A 71 -7.11 -16.31 17.39
C THR A 71 -7.67 -15.22 16.47
N CYS A 72 -6.85 -14.22 16.18
CA CYS A 72 -7.20 -13.13 15.28
C CYS A 72 -6.35 -13.16 14.02
N MET A 73 -6.95 -12.83 12.88
CA MET A 73 -6.25 -12.59 11.63
C MET A 73 -6.21 -11.09 11.34
N ALA A 74 -5.02 -10.53 11.20
CA ALA A 74 -4.83 -9.16 10.74
C ALA A 74 -4.35 -9.16 9.30
N VAL A 75 -5.05 -8.45 8.43
CA VAL A 75 -4.77 -8.34 7.00
C VAL A 75 -4.51 -6.88 6.66
N GLY A 76 -3.53 -6.63 5.81
CA GLY A 76 -3.33 -5.35 5.14
C GLY A 76 -3.28 -5.55 3.63
N ALA A 77 -3.99 -4.74 2.88
CA ALA A 77 -3.93 -4.79 1.44
C ALA A 77 -4.16 -3.40 0.83
N GLU A 78 -3.50 -3.15 -0.28
CA GLU A 78 -3.67 -1.95 -1.09
C GLU A 78 -3.46 -2.31 -2.56
N ASN A 79 -4.25 -1.71 -3.45
CA ASN A 79 -4.11 -1.90 -4.89
C ASN A 79 -4.23 -0.54 -5.61
N MET A 80 -3.22 0.30 -5.43
CA MET A 80 -3.22 1.68 -5.93
C MET A 80 -3.37 1.76 -7.46
N SER A 81 -2.94 0.73 -8.19
CA SER A 81 -3.11 0.64 -9.65
C SER A 81 -4.58 0.54 -10.08
N ASN A 82 -5.47 0.16 -9.18
CA ASN A 82 -6.91 0.02 -9.45
C ASN A 82 -7.75 1.17 -8.88
N THR A 83 -7.12 2.23 -8.41
CA THR A 83 -7.80 3.41 -7.86
C THR A 83 -8.65 4.07 -8.94
N PRO A 84 -9.94 4.31 -8.71
CA PRO A 84 -10.83 4.86 -9.70
C PRO A 84 -10.65 6.37 -9.88
N VAL A 85 -11.04 6.85 -11.05
CA VAL A 85 -11.36 8.26 -11.26
C VAL A 85 -12.83 8.46 -10.89
N VAL A 86 -13.12 9.44 -10.05
CA VAL A 86 -14.45 9.70 -9.51
C VAL A 86 -15.04 10.99 -10.06
N VAL A 87 -16.36 11.02 -10.16
CA VAL A 87 -17.14 12.18 -10.55
C VAL A 87 -18.04 12.56 -9.39
N ASN A 88 -17.81 13.74 -8.82
CA ASN A 88 -18.62 14.25 -7.71
C ASN A 88 -19.84 15.04 -8.21
N GLY A 89 -20.93 15.01 -7.43
CA GLY A 89 -22.11 15.84 -7.69
C GLY A 89 -23.06 15.31 -8.77
N HIS A 90 -22.75 14.20 -9.44
CA HIS A 90 -23.55 13.69 -10.56
C HIS A 90 -24.91 13.09 -10.16
N ARG A 91 -25.10 12.69 -8.91
CA ARG A 91 -26.33 12.02 -8.44
C ARG A 91 -27.62 12.84 -8.73
N TRP A 92 -27.53 14.14 -8.71
CA TRP A 92 -28.67 15.06 -8.91
C TRP A 92 -28.62 15.74 -10.27
N GLY A 93 -27.77 15.29 -11.19
CA GLY A 93 -27.49 15.91 -12.48
C GLY A 93 -26.51 17.06 -12.37
N LEU A 94 -25.91 17.43 -13.48
CA LEU A 94 -24.88 18.49 -13.55
C LEU A 94 -25.44 19.81 -14.10
N GLY A 95 -26.62 19.78 -14.71
CA GLY A 95 -27.15 20.95 -15.43
C GLY A 95 -26.16 21.47 -16.48
N LEU A 96 -25.83 22.75 -16.43
CA LEU A 96 -24.79 23.36 -17.27
C LEU A 96 -23.41 23.42 -16.61
N THR A 97 -23.22 22.76 -15.45
CA THR A 97 -21.95 22.73 -14.75
C THR A 97 -20.98 21.78 -15.48
N PRO A 98 -19.73 22.20 -15.70
CA PRO A 98 -18.71 21.30 -16.30
C PRO A 98 -18.51 20.05 -15.46
N LEU A 99 -18.37 18.91 -16.13
CA LEU A 99 -18.02 17.66 -15.50
C LEU A 99 -16.56 17.71 -15.02
N THR A 100 -16.35 17.54 -13.73
CA THR A 100 -14.99 17.41 -13.15
C THR A 100 -14.74 15.97 -12.75
N MET A 101 -13.70 15.39 -13.33
CA MET A 101 -13.21 14.06 -12.99
C MET A 101 -11.99 14.22 -12.07
N VAL A 102 -11.98 13.50 -10.96
CA VAL A 102 -10.90 13.54 -9.97
C VAL A 102 -10.29 12.16 -9.85
N ASP A 103 -8.98 12.05 -10.09
CA ASP A 103 -8.23 10.85 -9.79
C ASP A 103 -8.21 10.64 -8.27
N HIS A 104 -8.74 9.53 -7.81
CA HIS A 104 -8.89 9.25 -6.38
C HIS A 104 -7.56 8.91 -5.69
N LEU A 105 -6.47 8.77 -6.42
CA LEU A 105 -5.10 8.82 -5.87
C LEU A 105 -4.71 10.22 -5.40
N ASN A 106 -5.28 11.29 -6.00
CA ASN A 106 -4.98 12.67 -5.60
C ASN A 106 -5.32 13.02 -4.15
N PRO A 107 -6.30 12.42 -3.46
CA PRO A 107 -6.53 12.64 -2.04
C PRO A 107 -5.44 12.08 -1.12
N ILE A 108 -4.48 11.30 -1.61
CA ILE A 108 -3.20 11.12 -0.92
C ILE A 108 -2.50 12.48 -0.75
N MET A 109 -2.80 13.43 -1.61
CA MET A 109 -2.61 14.85 -1.39
C MET A 109 -3.90 15.42 -0.77
N TYR A 110 -3.94 15.52 0.53
CA TYR A 110 -5.08 16.03 1.26
C TYR A 110 -5.51 17.39 0.70
N VAL A 111 -6.74 17.49 0.20
CA VAL A 111 -7.27 18.75 -0.32
C VAL A 111 -7.23 19.79 0.81
N GLY A 112 -6.50 20.88 0.60
CA GLY A 112 -6.29 21.93 1.59
C GLY A 112 -5.08 21.74 2.52
N PHE A 113 -4.32 20.64 2.38
CA PHE A 113 -3.06 20.39 3.09
C PHE A 113 -1.91 20.24 2.11
N ASN A 114 -0.69 20.15 2.64
CA ASN A 114 0.48 19.87 1.83
C ASN A 114 0.45 18.42 1.27
N SER A 115 1.24 18.18 0.23
CA SER A 115 1.51 16.82 -0.20
C SER A 115 2.39 16.08 0.81
N LEU A 116 2.27 14.73 0.88
CA LEU A 116 3.14 13.91 1.73
C LEU A 116 4.63 14.15 1.44
N ALA A 117 5.00 14.33 0.16
CA ALA A 117 6.37 14.61 -0.23
C ALA A 117 6.85 15.97 0.30
N LYS A 118 5.99 16.97 0.32
CA LYS A 118 6.32 18.29 0.88
C LYS A 118 6.49 18.21 2.38
N ASP A 119 5.53 17.61 3.09
CA ASP A 119 5.60 17.45 4.55
C ASP A 119 6.83 16.64 4.98
N ALA A 120 7.15 15.55 4.26
CA ALA A 120 8.34 14.77 4.52
C ALA A 120 9.63 15.56 4.30
N GLY A 121 9.70 16.35 3.22
CA GLY A 121 10.87 17.18 2.93
C GLY A 121 11.05 18.34 3.90
N GLU A 122 9.97 19.00 4.30
CA GLU A 122 10.00 20.07 5.32
C GLU A 122 10.34 19.52 6.70
N GLY A 123 9.77 18.37 7.06
CA GLY A 123 10.09 17.66 8.30
C GLY A 123 11.56 17.26 8.35
N ALA A 124 12.10 16.69 7.28
CA ALA A 124 13.53 16.35 7.18
C ALA A 124 14.42 17.57 7.36
N ALA A 125 14.08 18.69 6.70
CA ALA A 125 14.81 19.94 6.85
C ALA A 125 14.81 20.46 8.30
N GLY A 126 13.71 20.31 9.03
CA GLY A 126 13.60 20.65 10.45
C GLY A 126 14.58 19.88 11.35
N TYR A 127 15.02 18.70 10.92
CA TYR A 127 16.05 17.89 11.59
C TYR A 127 17.44 18.06 10.97
N GLY A 128 17.64 19.02 10.08
CA GLY A 128 18.90 19.24 9.40
C GLY A 128 19.26 18.17 8.35
N ILE A 129 18.28 17.38 7.91
CA ILE A 129 18.45 16.32 6.90
C ILE A 129 18.18 16.93 5.53
N GLY A 130 19.24 17.16 4.77
CA GLY A 130 19.18 17.72 3.42
C GLY A 130 19.04 16.65 2.33
N ARG A 131 18.87 17.14 1.09
CA ARG A 131 18.71 16.32 -0.12
C ARG A 131 19.78 15.26 -0.28
N GLU A 132 21.04 15.61 -0.09
CA GLU A 132 22.16 14.68 -0.25
C GLU A 132 22.08 13.49 0.72
N MET A 133 21.73 13.75 1.97
CA MET A 133 21.54 12.68 2.98
C MET A 133 20.40 11.74 2.60
N LEU A 134 19.29 12.27 2.08
CA LEU A 134 18.17 11.46 1.59
C LEU A 134 18.58 10.59 0.40
N ASP A 135 19.33 11.15 -0.54
CA ASP A 135 19.83 10.41 -1.71
C ASP A 135 20.87 9.35 -1.30
N MET A 136 21.76 9.65 -0.37
CA MET A 136 22.69 8.65 0.20
C MET A 136 21.96 7.48 0.85
N TRP A 137 20.90 7.76 1.62
CA TRP A 137 20.08 6.73 2.21
C TRP A 137 19.42 5.85 1.15
N ALA A 138 18.85 6.46 0.10
CA ALA A 138 18.20 5.74 -1.00
C ALA A 138 19.19 4.85 -1.76
N VAL A 139 20.38 5.34 -2.08
CA VAL A 139 21.44 4.52 -2.69
C VAL A 139 21.84 3.37 -1.80
N GLY A 140 22.05 3.62 -0.50
CA GLY A 140 22.37 2.58 0.47
C GLY A 140 21.27 1.50 0.58
N SER A 141 19.99 1.90 0.50
CA SER A 141 18.87 0.97 0.47
C SER A 141 18.91 0.06 -0.77
N GLN A 142 19.11 0.63 -1.96
CA GLN A 142 19.23 -0.14 -3.20
C GLN A 142 20.42 -1.12 -3.15
N GLN A 143 21.57 -0.68 -2.65
CA GLN A 143 22.75 -1.53 -2.51
C GLN A 143 22.52 -2.69 -1.54
N LYS A 144 21.86 -2.45 -0.41
CA LYS A 144 21.51 -3.51 0.57
C LYS A 144 20.56 -4.54 -0.04
N TYR A 145 19.55 -4.08 -0.79
CA TYR A 145 18.65 -4.99 -1.49
C TYR A 145 19.42 -5.86 -2.49
N GLN A 146 20.24 -5.26 -3.36
CA GLN A 146 21.04 -6.00 -4.34
C GLN A 146 21.97 -7.03 -3.69
N ALA A 147 22.61 -6.68 -2.58
CA ALA A 147 23.46 -7.60 -1.85
C ALA A 147 22.67 -8.78 -1.27
N ALA A 148 21.49 -8.52 -0.71
CA ALA A 148 20.59 -9.53 -0.15
C ALA A 148 20.04 -10.46 -1.24
N GLU A 149 19.60 -9.90 -2.36
CA GLU A 149 19.12 -10.66 -3.53
C GLU A 149 20.21 -11.57 -4.08
N LYS A 150 21.41 -11.02 -4.31
CA LYS A 150 22.57 -11.79 -4.78
C LYS A 150 22.97 -12.91 -3.81
N ALA A 151 22.80 -12.70 -2.52
CA ALA A 151 23.05 -13.70 -1.48
C ALA A 151 21.89 -14.71 -1.32
N GLY A 152 20.83 -14.61 -2.11
CA GLY A 152 19.66 -15.50 -2.08
C GLY A 152 18.82 -15.39 -0.81
N LYS A 153 18.86 -14.24 -0.10
CA LYS A 153 18.15 -14.05 1.17
C LYS A 153 16.62 -14.13 1.06
N PHE A 154 16.08 -13.83 -0.12
CA PHE A 154 14.63 -13.82 -0.37
C PHE A 154 14.11 -15.14 -0.98
N LYS A 155 15.00 -16.10 -1.27
CA LYS A 155 14.67 -17.32 -2.04
C LYS A 155 13.53 -18.12 -1.42
N ASP A 156 13.50 -18.21 -0.10
CA ASP A 156 12.51 -19.00 0.63
C ASP A 156 11.20 -18.25 0.89
N GLU A 157 11.17 -16.94 0.59
CA GLU A 157 10.01 -16.06 0.80
C GLU A 157 9.28 -15.78 -0.52
N LEU A 158 9.97 -15.88 -1.66
CA LEU A 158 9.40 -15.59 -2.98
C LEU A 158 8.53 -16.73 -3.49
N VAL A 159 7.28 -16.41 -3.82
CA VAL A 159 6.34 -17.33 -4.46
C VAL A 159 6.06 -16.84 -5.88
N PRO A 160 6.44 -17.60 -6.93
CA PRO A 160 6.13 -17.23 -8.30
C PRO A 160 4.62 -17.17 -8.55
N VAL A 161 4.17 -16.14 -9.26
CA VAL A 161 2.76 -15.93 -9.62
C VAL A 161 2.62 -15.92 -11.13
N GLU A 162 1.70 -16.72 -11.66
CA GLU A 162 1.33 -16.69 -13.09
C GLU A 162 0.37 -15.52 -13.35
N VAL A 163 0.81 -14.58 -14.16
CA VAL A 163 0.02 -13.40 -14.53
C VAL A 163 -0.62 -13.64 -15.91
N PRO A 164 -1.96 -13.80 -15.98
CA PRO A 164 -2.65 -14.01 -17.24
C PRO A 164 -2.41 -12.85 -18.21
N GLN A 165 -2.18 -13.17 -19.47
CA GLN A 165 -2.02 -12.19 -20.53
C GLN A 165 -3.28 -12.09 -21.38
N LYS A 166 -3.54 -10.93 -21.96
CA LYS A 166 -4.65 -10.76 -22.94
C LYS A 166 -4.48 -11.66 -24.17
N ARG A 167 -3.23 -11.97 -24.52
CA ARG A 167 -2.87 -12.87 -25.63
C ARG A 167 -1.59 -13.62 -25.24
N GLY A 168 -1.52 -14.91 -25.61
CA GLY A 168 -0.37 -15.77 -25.31
C GLY A 168 -0.42 -16.45 -23.94
N PRO A 169 0.64 -17.18 -23.56
CA PRO A 169 0.71 -17.86 -22.28
C PRO A 169 0.86 -16.87 -21.12
N PRO A 170 0.51 -17.27 -19.88
CA PRO A 170 0.80 -16.48 -18.69
C PRO A 170 2.28 -16.15 -18.57
N VAL A 171 2.58 -14.98 -18.01
CA VAL A 171 3.94 -14.60 -17.65
C VAL A 171 4.16 -14.94 -16.17
N VAL A 172 5.23 -15.66 -15.88
CA VAL A 172 5.61 -15.97 -14.50
C VAL A 172 6.30 -14.73 -13.88
N PHE A 173 5.67 -14.15 -12.90
CA PHE A 173 6.22 -13.05 -12.10
C PHE A 173 6.87 -13.66 -10.84
N SER A 174 8.19 -13.60 -10.76
CA SER A 174 8.98 -14.28 -9.71
C SER A 174 10.10 -13.42 -9.14
N LYS A 175 10.11 -12.13 -9.48
CA LYS A 175 11.16 -11.20 -9.06
C LYS A 175 10.55 -9.82 -8.80
N ASP A 176 11.04 -9.14 -7.75
CA ASP A 176 10.71 -7.74 -7.50
C ASP A 176 11.18 -6.86 -8.68
N ASP A 177 10.31 -6.05 -9.22
CA ASP A 177 10.58 -5.17 -10.37
C ASP A 177 10.89 -3.71 -9.99
N PHE A 178 10.56 -3.32 -8.76
CA PHE A 178 10.78 -1.97 -8.26
C PHE A 178 12.25 -1.64 -7.97
N PRO A 179 13.08 -2.55 -7.44
CA PRO A 179 14.48 -2.25 -7.17
C PRO A 179 15.25 -1.81 -8.42
N LYS A 180 16.10 -0.79 -8.26
CA LYS A 180 16.87 -0.17 -9.35
C LYS A 180 18.37 -0.40 -9.09
N PRO A 181 18.97 -1.47 -9.66
CA PRO A 181 20.37 -1.84 -9.42
C PRO A 181 21.36 -0.78 -9.85
N ASP A 182 21.02 0.03 -10.85
CA ASP A 182 21.90 1.07 -11.41
C ASP A 182 21.78 2.42 -10.69
N THR A 183 21.17 2.44 -9.50
CA THR A 183 21.00 3.67 -8.72
C THR A 183 22.34 4.17 -8.23
N THR A 184 22.67 5.42 -8.59
CA THR A 184 23.89 6.11 -8.16
C THR A 184 23.55 7.46 -7.54
N LEU A 185 24.42 7.97 -6.67
CA LEU A 185 24.25 9.28 -6.06
C LEU A 185 24.18 10.40 -7.10
N GLU A 186 25.03 10.31 -8.13
CA GLU A 186 25.05 11.26 -9.25
C GLU A 186 23.75 11.22 -10.07
N GLY A 187 23.18 10.03 -10.25
CA GLY A 187 21.89 9.83 -10.92
C GLY A 187 20.76 10.47 -10.13
N LEU A 188 20.73 10.24 -8.81
CA LEU A 188 19.70 10.80 -7.92
C LEU A 188 19.81 12.34 -7.83
N ALA A 189 21.01 12.88 -7.75
CA ALA A 189 21.24 14.33 -7.67
C ALA A 189 20.64 15.11 -8.85
N LYS A 190 20.50 14.48 -10.02
CA LYS A 190 19.91 15.09 -11.23
C LYS A 190 18.38 15.13 -11.20
N LEU A 191 17.74 14.37 -10.30
CA LEU A 191 16.28 14.31 -10.24
C LEU A 191 15.69 15.59 -9.65
N LYS A 192 14.60 16.05 -10.26
CA LYS A 192 13.82 17.16 -9.73
C LYS A 192 13.01 16.72 -8.52
N THR A 193 12.78 17.63 -7.61
CA THR A 193 11.86 17.41 -6.49
C THR A 193 10.42 17.30 -7.00
N ILE A 194 9.61 16.54 -6.26
CA ILE A 194 8.22 16.24 -6.62
C ILE A 194 7.24 16.91 -5.66
N TYR A 195 6.03 17.17 -6.13
CA TYR A 195 4.88 17.65 -5.37
C TYR A 195 5.17 18.83 -4.43
N GLY A 196 6.05 19.76 -4.85
CA GLY A 196 6.40 20.94 -4.06
C GLY A 196 7.35 20.69 -2.88
N SER A 197 7.94 19.49 -2.78
CA SER A 197 8.91 19.18 -1.74
C SER A 197 10.23 19.93 -1.95
N PRO A 198 10.92 20.36 -0.89
CA PRO A 198 12.26 20.93 -0.99
C PRO A 198 13.35 19.89 -1.29
N SER A 199 13.11 18.59 -1.01
CA SER A 199 14.17 17.57 -1.05
C SER A 199 13.74 16.20 -1.55
N VAL A 200 12.43 15.86 -1.51
CA VAL A 200 11.94 14.56 -1.96
C VAL A 200 11.87 14.49 -3.49
N THR A 201 12.35 13.39 -4.05
CA THR A 201 12.34 13.07 -5.48
C THR A 201 11.79 11.70 -5.73
N ALA A 202 11.53 11.34 -6.99
CA ALA A 202 11.15 9.98 -7.36
C ALA A 202 12.23 8.92 -7.04
N GLY A 203 13.48 9.32 -6.84
CA GLY A 203 14.59 8.40 -6.54
C GLY A 203 14.82 8.16 -5.04
N ASN A 204 14.30 9.02 -4.17
CA ASN A 204 14.42 8.87 -2.72
C ASN A 204 13.06 8.73 -2.01
N SER A 205 12.04 8.33 -2.76
CA SER A 205 10.69 8.02 -2.27
C SER A 205 10.22 6.65 -2.78
N PRO A 206 9.28 5.99 -2.09
CA PRO A 206 8.68 4.76 -2.60
C PRO A 206 7.80 5.03 -3.81
N GLY A 207 7.49 3.96 -4.56
CA GLY A 207 6.49 3.98 -5.62
C GLY A 207 5.06 3.91 -5.11
N LEU A 208 4.12 3.96 -6.06
CA LEU A 208 2.72 3.63 -5.84
C LEU A 208 2.54 2.14 -6.13
N ASP A 209 2.55 1.33 -5.08
CA ASP A 209 2.61 -0.11 -5.21
C ASP A 209 1.29 -0.77 -4.80
N ALA A 210 1.12 -2.01 -5.21
CA ALA A 210 0.05 -2.89 -4.76
C ALA A 210 0.64 -4.03 -3.93
N GLY A 211 -0.07 -4.47 -2.92
CA GLY A 211 0.38 -5.57 -2.08
C GLY A 211 -0.65 -6.02 -1.07
N ALA A 212 -0.46 -7.22 -0.54
CA ALA A 212 -1.27 -7.75 0.55
C ALA A 212 -0.40 -8.62 1.47
N SER A 213 -0.72 -8.56 2.75
CA SER A 213 -0.11 -9.41 3.76
C SER A 213 -1.12 -9.81 4.82
N ALA A 214 -0.90 -10.95 5.47
CA ALA A 214 -1.73 -11.41 6.57
C ALA A 214 -0.84 -12.03 7.65
N ILE A 215 -1.23 -11.84 8.90
CA ILE A 215 -0.64 -12.50 10.07
C ILE A 215 -1.75 -13.03 10.97
N ILE A 216 -1.43 -14.09 11.69
CA ILE A 216 -2.31 -14.72 12.67
C ILE A 216 -1.58 -14.77 14.00
#